data_d691ef08ef2e9cc7d19729b65f66bcd6
#
_entry.id   d691ef08ef2e9cc7d19729b65f66bcd6
#
_cell.length_a   1.000
_cell.length_b   1.000
_cell.length_c   1.000
_cell.angle_alpha   90.00
_cell.angle_beta   90.00
_cell.angle_gamma   90.00
#
_symmetry.space_group_name_H-M   'P 1'
#
loop_
_entity.id
_entity.type
_entity.pdbx_description
1 polymer ?
#
loop_
_entity_poly.entity_id
_entity_poly.type
_entity_poly.pdbx_seq_one_letter_code
_entity_poly.pdbx_strand_id
1 'polypeptide(L)'
;VRPVKYFNIKGTFNWGEYTSKKLEGGEGVGSGDYNPMNRYVVGAWYDNPRGLNLRAEYGHMKSRVNKTDVVKENGAYVLAGWHWGKFLPIVRWDMYEDHVNTGTANNYNRILIGCTYSVFKNMKLQVNYGHFMYGDDARKGLGYDSSEQLQIMGLFKF
;
A
#
# COMPACT_ATOMS: atom_id res chain seq x y z
N VAL A 1 -20.18 -2.47 1.75
CA VAL A 1 -21.15 -2.81 2.80
C VAL A 1 -20.87 -2.01 4.07
N ARG A 2 -21.90 -1.51 4.74
CA ARG A 2 -21.84 -0.81 6.03
C ARG A 2 -22.69 -1.56 7.06
N PRO A 3 -22.15 -2.61 7.69
CA PRO A 3 -22.90 -3.47 8.60
C PRO A 3 -23.34 -2.76 9.90
N VAL A 4 -22.56 -1.76 10.32
CA VAL A 4 -22.86 -0.92 11.49
C VAL A 4 -22.44 0.53 11.22
N LYS A 5 -22.90 1.45 12.04
CA LYS A 5 -22.54 2.87 11.95
C LYS A 5 -21.01 3.03 12.06
N TYR A 6 -20.43 3.83 11.16
CA TYR A 6 -19.00 4.10 11.05
C TYR A 6 -18.12 2.92 10.61
N PHE A 7 -18.67 1.74 10.44
CA PHE A 7 -17.91 0.58 9.98
C PHE A 7 -18.18 0.29 8.50
N ASN A 8 -17.13 0.03 7.75
CA ASN A 8 -17.20 -0.27 6.33
C ASN A 8 -16.28 -1.45 6.01
N ILE A 9 -16.70 -2.27 5.06
CA ILE A 9 -15.89 -3.32 4.46
C ILE A 9 -15.91 -3.10 2.95
N LYS A 10 -14.76 -3.23 2.32
CA LYS A 10 -14.61 -3.17 0.87
C LYS A 10 -13.71 -4.31 0.41
N GLY A 11 -14.11 -4.96 -0.67
CA GLY A 11 -13.28 -5.92 -1.38
C GLY A 11 -13.30 -5.59 -2.87
N THR A 12 -12.17 -5.76 -3.54
CA THR A 12 -12.05 -5.71 -4.99
C THR A 12 -11.30 -6.93 -5.46
N PHE A 13 -11.76 -7.50 -6.55
CA PHE A 13 -11.08 -8.59 -7.22
C PHE A 13 -11.00 -8.22 -8.71
N ASN A 14 -9.81 -8.29 -9.24
CA ASN A 14 -9.54 -8.08 -10.66
C ASN A 14 -8.79 -9.30 -11.17
N TRP A 15 -9.28 -9.86 -12.26
CA TRP A 15 -8.53 -10.82 -13.02
C TRP A 15 -8.49 -10.36 -14.46
N GLY A 16 -7.48 -10.73 -15.18
CA GLY A 16 -7.36 -10.35 -16.56
C GLY A 16 -6.04 -10.77 -17.14
N GLU A 17 -5.87 -10.40 -18.36
CA GLU A 17 -4.64 -10.56 -19.10
C GLU A 17 -4.22 -9.19 -19.61
N TYR A 18 -2.95 -8.89 -19.54
CA TYR A 18 -2.42 -7.69 -20.15
C TYR A 18 -1.37 -8.05 -21.21
N THR A 19 -1.37 -7.32 -22.30
CA THR A 19 -0.29 -7.41 -23.28
C THR A 19 0.87 -6.54 -22.78
N SER A 20 2.03 -7.13 -22.57
CA SER A 20 3.24 -6.32 -22.37
C SER A 20 3.53 -5.62 -23.70
N LYS A 21 3.29 -4.31 -23.77
CA LYS A 21 3.87 -3.53 -24.86
C LYS A 21 5.38 -3.63 -24.76
N LYS A 22 6.03 -3.87 -25.89
CA LYS A 22 7.46 -3.82 -26.03
C LYS A 22 7.96 -2.50 -25.44
N LEU A 23 8.62 -2.54 -24.28
CA LEU A 23 9.39 -1.41 -23.79
C LEU A 23 10.55 -1.23 -24.78
N GLU A 24 10.79 -0.01 -25.23
CA GLU A 24 11.88 0.29 -26.15
C GLU A 24 13.19 -0.34 -25.62
N GLY A 25 13.76 -1.26 -26.39
CA GLY A 25 15.00 -1.96 -26.06
C GLY A 25 14.86 -3.33 -25.40
N GLY A 26 13.66 -3.83 -25.08
CA GLY A 26 13.43 -5.17 -24.54
C GLY A 26 12.91 -6.16 -25.57
N GLU A 27 13.26 -7.44 -25.42
CA GLU A 27 12.55 -8.52 -26.14
C GLU A 27 11.10 -8.53 -25.66
N GLY A 28 10.19 -7.94 -26.44
CA GLY A 28 8.77 -7.99 -26.17
C GLY A 28 8.28 -9.43 -26.22
N VAL A 29 7.37 -9.78 -25.32
CA VAL A 29 6.54 -10.96 -25.49
C VAL A 29 5.85 -10.83 -26.84
N GLY A 30 5.97 -11.86 -27.70
CA GLY A 30 5.45 -11.83 -29.07
C GLY A 30 3.96 -11.49 -29.10
N SER A 31 3.49 -10.97 -30.21
CA SER A 31 2.06 -10.68 -30.41
C SER A 31 1.25 -11.96 -30.20
N GLY A 32 0.46 -12.01 -29.15
CA GLY A 32 -0.35 -13.17 -28.76
C GLY A 32 -0.02 -13.81 -27.42
N ASP A 33 1.09 -13.42 -26.78
CA ASP A 33 1.39 -13.86 -25.42
C ASP A 33 0.71 -12.91 -24.42
N TYR A 34 -0.28 -13.42 -23.71
CA TYR A 34 -0.98 -12.71 -22.65
C TYR A 34 -0.37 -13.03 -21.29
N ASN A 35 -0.17 -12.01 -20.49
CA ASN A 35 0.31 -12.17 -19.13
C ASN A 35 -0.86 -12.16 -18.16
N PRO A 36 -1.22 -13.29 -17.55
CA PRO A 36 -2.30 -13.32 -16.59
C PRO A 36 -1.96 -12.49 -15.34
N MET A 37 -2.91 -11.71 -14.89
CA MET A 37 -2.82 -10.92 -13.67
C MET A 37 -4.05 -11.18 -12.81
N ASN A 38 -3.82 -11.56 -11.56
CA ASN A 38 -4.84 -11.65 -10.54
C ASN A 38 -4.50 -10.70 -9.40
N ARG A 39 -5.45 -9.85 -9.04
CA ARG A 39 -5.30 -8.91 -7.93
C ARG A 39 -6.56 -8.94 -7.08
N TYR A 40 -6.38 -9.03 -5.76
CA TYR A 40 -7.47 -8.78 -4.84
C TYR A 40 -7.00 -7.87 -3.71
N VAL A 41 -7.93 -7.05 -3.23
CA VAL A 41 -7.73 -6.18 -2.09
C VAL A 41 -8.96 -6.29 -1.21
N VAL A 42 -8.77 -6.49 0.07
CA VAL A 42 -9.82 -6.47 1.08
C VAL A 42 -9.44 -5.51 2.18
N GLY A 43 -10.40 -4.71 2.60
CA GLY A 43 -10.18 -3.74 3.67
C GLY A 43 -11.41 -3.55 4.54
N ALA A 44 -11.16 -3.21 5.78
CA ALA A 44 -12.16 -2.83 6.75
C ALA A 44 -11.71 -1.56 7.48
N TRP A 45 -12.67 -0.68 7.75
CA TRP A 45 -12.38 0.51 8.54
C TRP A 45 -13.57 0.93 9.39
N TYR A 46 -13.22 1.45 10.55
CA TYR A 46 -14.12 2.10 11.48
C TYR A 46 -13.67 3.54 11.64
N ASP A 47 -14.51 4.50 11.30
CA ASP A 47 -14.16 5.93 11.32
C ASP A 47 -15.24 6.73 12.05
N ASN A 48 -15.12 6.79 13.37
CA ASN A 48 -15.98 7.64 14.19
C ASN A 48 -15.41 9.07 14.20
N PRO A 49 -16.14 10.08 13.68
CA PRO A 49 -15.62 11.45 13.58
C PRO A 49 -15.36 12.16 14.91
N ARG A 50 -15.75 11.54 16.05
CA ARG A 50 -15.54 12.06 17.40
C ARG A 50 -14.72 11.13 18.27
N GLY A 51 -13.94 10.23 17.68
CA GLY A 51 -13.19 9.25 18.46
C GLY A 51 -12.33 8.35 17.59
N LEU A 52 -12.48 7.06 17.78
CA LEU A 52 -11.63 6.03 17.21
C LEU A 52 -11.69 5.99 15.68
N ASN A 53 -10.52 5.94 15.05
CA ASN A 53 -10.30 5.64 13.64
C ASN A 53 -9.43 4.39 13.56
N LEU A 54 -9.95 3.34 12.96
CA LEU A 54 -9.22 2.10 12.70
C LEU A 54 -9.34 1.74 11.23
N ARG A 55 -8.25 1.29 10.63
CA ARG A 55 -8.23 0.77 9.27
C ARG A 55 -7.30 -0.41 9.17
N ALA A 56 -7.71 -1.40 8.40
CA ALA A 56 -6.86 -2.50 8.00
C ALA A 56 -7.15 -2.83 6.54
N GLU A 57 -6.12 -3.10 5.77
CA GLU A 57 -6.24 -3.51 4.38
C GLU A 57 -5.17 -4.54 4.06
N TYR A 58 -5.53 -5.53 3.26
CA TYR A 58 -4.64 -6.51 2.70
C TYR A 58 -4.85 -6.57 1.20
N GLY A 59 -3.78 -6.59 0.45
CA GLY A 59 -3.76 -6.75 -0.99
C GLY A 59 -2.80 -7.84 -1.43
N HIS A 60 -3.20 -8.58 -2.44
CA HIS A 60 -2.36 -9.56 -3.12
C HIS A 60 -2.43 -9.32 -4.62
N MET A 61 -1.29 -9.40 -5.27
CA MET A 61 -1.19 -9.42 -6.72
C MET A 61 -0.31 -10.57 -7.17
N LYS A 62 -0.75 -11.26 -8.21
CA LYS A 62 0.05 -12.23 -8.94
C LYS A 62 0.03 -11.86 -10.41
N SER A 63 1.17 -11.63 -10.97
CA SER A 63 1.33 -11.30 -12.39
C SER A 63 2.45 -12.11 -13.01
N ARG A 64 2.38 -12.32 -14.33
CA ARG A 64 3.47 -12.89 -15.10
C ARG A 64 4.16 -11.76 -15.86
N VAL A 65 5.47 -11.61 -15.67
CA VAL A 65 6.25 -10.54 -16.29
C VAL A 65 6.79 -10.96 -17.66
N ASN A 66 7.12 -12.25 -17.78
CA ASN A 66 7.55 -12.88 -19.03
C ASN A 66 7.07 -14.33 -19.05
N LYS A 67 7.50 -15.14 -20.04
CA LYS A 67 7.06 -16.55 -20.19
C LYS A 67 7.35 -17.42 -18.95
N THR A 68 8.34 -17.08 -18.18
CA THR A 68 8.85 -17.90 -17.05
C THR A 68 8.65 -17.23 -15.69
N ASP A 69 8.66 -15.90 -15.64
CA ASP A 69 8.73 -15.20 -14.37
C ASP A 69 7.35 -14.78 -13.87
N VAL A 70 7.03 -15.24 -12.68
CA VAL A 70 5.82 -14.88 -11.95
C VAL A 70 6.23 -13.98 -10.79
N VAL A 71 5.65 -12.79 -10.73
CA VAL A 71 5.76 -11.86 -9.60
C VAL A 71 4.54 -12.02 -8.72
N LYS A 72 4.77 -12.19 -7.44
CA LYS A 72 3.72 -12.17 -6.40
C LYS A 72 4.04 -11.03 -5.45
N GLU A 73 3.07 -10.20 -5.20
CA GLU A 73 3.18 -9.07 -4.29
C GLU A 73 2.10 -9.19 -3.21
N ASN A 74 2.50 -8.98 -1.98
CA ASN A 74 1.61 -8.88 -0.83
C ASN A 74 1.83 -7.53 -0.16
N GLY A 75 0.74 -6.89 0.22
CA GLY A 75 0.79 -5.67 1.00
C GLY A 75 -0.31 -5.67 2.04
N ALA A 76 0.01 -5.25 3.24
CA ALA A 76 -0.96 -5.07 4.29
C ALA A 76 -0.67 -3.81 5.09
N TYR A 77 -1.70 -3.21 5.66
CA TYR A 77 -1.50 -2.20 6.68
C TYR A 77 -2.58 -2.27 7.76
N VAL A 78 -2.21 -1.82 8.94
CA VAL A 78 -3.12 -1.53 10.05
C VAL A 78 -2.84 -0.11 10.53
N LEU A 79 -3.90 0.67 10.69
CA LEU A 79 -3.84 2.05 11.16
C LEU A 79 -4.78 2.20 12.34
N ALA A 80 -4.30 2.87 13.40
CA ALA A 80 -5.10 3.35 14.50
C ALA A 80 -4.91 4.86 14.65
N GLY A 81 -5.98 5.56 14.98
CA GLY A 81 -5.97 6.99 15.22
C GLY A 81 -7.14 7.43 16.09
N TRP A 82 -7.11 8.67 16.50
CA TRP A 82 -8.18 9.24 17.32
C TRP A 82 -8.52 10.66 16.91
N HIS A 83 -9.79 10.91 16.59
CA HIS A 83 -10.30 12.25 16.32
C HIS A 83 -10.38 13.08 17.59
N TRP A 84 -9.52 14.07 17.70
CA TRP A 84 -9.47 15.01 18.83
C TRP A 84 -9.65 16.44 18.29
N GLY A 85 -10.90 16.87 18.22
CA GLY A 85 -11.25 18.16 17.62
C GLY A 85 -10.79 18.28 16.17
N LYS A 86 -9.85 19.18 15.89
CA LYS A 86 -9.28 19.38 14.56
C LYS A 86 -8.10 18.44 14.25
N PHE A 87 -7.62 17.69 15.23
CA PHE A 87 -6.46 16.82 15.11
C PHE A 87 -6.88 15.36 14.94
N LEU A 88 -6.13 14.64 14.14
CA LEU A 88 -6.20 13.19 14.00
C LEU A 88 -4.77 12.63 14.06
N PRO A 89 -4.21 12.43 15.26
CA PRO A 89 -3.01 11.62 15.37
C PRO A 89 -3.28 10.20 14.94
N ILE A 90 -2.29 9.60 14.29
CA ILE A 90 -2.34 8.23 13.76
C ILE A 90 -1.02 7.51 14.03
N VAL A 91 -1.13 6.21 14.19
CA VAL A 91 -0.03 5.26 14.05
C VAL A 91 -0.45 4.22 13.01
N ARG A 92 0.47 3.84 12.14
CA ARG A 92 0.23 2.88 11.08
C ARG A 92 1.42 1.95 10.97
N TRP A 93 1.14 0.68 10.84
CA TRP A 93 2.11 -0.34 10.46
C TRP A 93 1.78 -0.83 9.07
N ASP A 94 2.78 -0.89 8.20
CA ASP A 94 2.70 -1.43 6.85
C ASP A 94 3.64 -2.62 6.72
N MET A 95 3.23 -3.58 5.94
CA MET A 95 4.02 -4.70 5.47
C MET A 95 3.95 -4.74 3.94
N TYR A 96 5.07 -4.91 3.30
CA TYR A 96 5.17 -5.18 1.88
C TYR A 96 6.15 -6.31 1.61
N GLU A 97 5.80 -7.17 0.67
CA GLU A 97 6.59 -8.31 0.27
C GLU A 97 6.37 -8.58 -1.21
N ASP A 98 7.43 -8.61 -2.00
CA ASP A 98 7.39 -9.11 -3.35
C ASP A 98 8.26 -10.36 -3.50
N HIS A 99 7.79 -11.32 -4.26
CA HIS A 99 8.52 -12.53 -4.63
C HIS A 99 8.59 -12.63 -6.15
N VAL A 100 9.80 -12.49 -6.67
CA VAL A 100 10.10 -12.84 -8.05
C VAL A 100 10.65 -14.26 -8.07
N ASN A 101 10.31 -15.08 -9.06
CA ASN A 101 10.80 -16.47 -9.17
C ASN A 101 12.34 -16.59 -9.13
N THR A 102 13.07 -15.53 -9.32
CA THR A 102 14.54 -15.45 -9.31
C THR A 102 15.16 -15.29 -7.93
N GLY A 103 14.37 -15.34 -6.84
CA GLY A 103 14.87 -15.45 -5.47
C GLY A 103 15.21 -14.15 -4.75
N THR A 104 14.99 -12.99 -5.34
CA THR A 104 15.10 -11.71 -4.62
C THR A 104 13.72 -11.27 -4.14
N ALA A 105 13.49 -11.36 -2.85
CA ALA A 105 12.31 -10.79 -2.23
C ALA A 105 12.63 -9.37 -1.73
N ASN A 106 11.98 -8.37 -2.31
CA ASN A 106 11.97 -7.06 -1.69
C ASN A 106 10.87 -7.04 -0.64
N ASN A 107 11.26 -6.97 0.59
CA ASN A 107 10.33 -6.91 1.69
C ASN A 107 10.71 -5.81 2.67
N TYR A 108 9.70 -5.15 3.19
CA TYR A 108 9.89 -4.18 4.26
C TYR A 108 8.69 -4.16 5.21
N ASN A 109 8.96 -3.78 6.44
CA ASN A 109 7.97 -3.29 7.37
C ASN A 109 8.18 -1.80 7.55
N ARG A 110 7.08 -1.05 7.75
CA ARG A 110 7.15 0.38 8.05
C ARG A 110 6.27 0.71 9.24
N ILE A 111 6.81 1.44 10.17
CA ILE A 111 6.03 2.11 11.22
C ILE A 111 5.93 3.58 10.83
N LEU A 112 4.70 4.09 10.76
CA LEU A 112 4.42 5.47 10.45
C LEU A 112 3.65 6.10 11.62
N ILE A 113 4.14 7.24 12.08
CA ILE A 113 3.46 8.08 13.07
C ILE A 113 3.13 9.40 12.37
N GLY A 114 1.91 9.88 12.53
CA GLY A 114 1.50 11.09 11.84
C GLY A 114 0.39 11.82 12.56
N CYS A 115 0.12 13.02 12.07
CA CYS A 115 -1.01 13.81 12.51
C CYS A 115 -1.62 14.58 11.34
N THR A 116 -2.94 14.52 11.24
CA THR A 116 -3.70 15.36 10.32
C THR A 116 -4.35 16.49 11.11
N TYR A 117 -4.17 17.73 10.65
CA TYR A 117 -4.80 18.92 11.19
C TYR A 117 -5.81 19.50 10.20
N SER A 118 -7.08 19.63 10.61
CA SER A 118 -8.13 20.24 9.81
C SER A 118 -8.08 21.74 9.98
N VAL A 119 -7.45 22.44 9.02
CA VAL A 119 -7.33 23.92 9.03
C VAL A 119 -8.70 24.55 8.81
N PHE A 120 -9.37 24.13 7.74
CA PHE A 120 -10.72 24.53 7.36
C PHE A 120 -11.57 23.31 7.00
N LYS A 121 -12.84 23.49 6.72
CA LYS A 121 -13.76 22.41 6.32
C LYS A 121 -13.27 21.67 5.06
N ASN A 122 -12.60 22.37 4.19
CA ASN A 122 -12.12 21.87 2.88
C ASN A 122 -10.58 21.79 2.78
N MET A 123 -9.84 22.05 3.87
CA MET A 123 -8.38 22.00 3.87
C MET A 123 -7.83 21.27 5.08
N LYS A 124 -6.92 20.36 4.84
CA LYS A 124 -6.19 19.63 5.89
C LYS A 124 -4.70 19.68 5.62
N LEU A 125 -3.91 19.76 6.66
CA LEU A 125 -2.46 19.53 6.64
C LEU A 125 -2.18 18.19 7.31
N GLN A 126 -1.25 17.43 6.75
CA GLN A 126 -0.83 16.15 7.31
C GLN A 126 0.70 16.09 7.36
N VAL A 127 1.23 15.70 8.50
CA VAL A 127 2.64 15.45 8.70
C VAL A 127 2.79 14.00 9.14
N ASN A 128 3.66 13.26 8.47
CA ASN A 128 3.96 11.87 8.79
C ASN A 128 5.47 11.67 8.87
N TYR A 129 5.90 10.87 9.83
CA TYR A 129 7.23 10.31 9.91
C TYR A 129 7.12 8.79 9.79
N GLY A 130 7.88 8.21 8.91
CA GLY A 130 7.92 6.77 8.64
C GLY A 130 9.32 6.21 8.80
N HIS A 131 9.44 5.10 9.51
CA HIS A 131 10.65 4.32 9.64
C HIS A 131 10.46 2.98 8.91
N PHE A 132 11.29 2.75 7.89
CA PHE A 132 11.31 1.51 7.10
C PHE A 132 12.35 0.56 7.65
N MET A 133 11.98 -0.69 7.80
CA MET A 133 12.84 -1.81 8.18
C MET A 133 12.84 -2.81 7.02
N TYR A 134 13.97 -2.96 6.37
CA TYR A 134 14.11 -3.83 5.19
C TYR A 134 14.44 -5.26 5.59
N GLY A 135 13.88 -6.24 4.89
CA GLY A 135 14.24 -7.64 5.06
C GLY A 135 15.61 -7.97 4.44
N ASP A 136 16.12 -9.17 4.73
CA ASP A 136 17.51 -9.57 4.40
C ASP A 136 17.88 -9.42 2.92
N ASP A 137 16.97 -9.77 2.01
CA ASP A 137 17.25 -9.69 0.58
C ASP A 137 17.21 -8.24 0.07
N ALA A 138 16.27 -7.44 0.56
CA ALA A 138 16.22 -6.02 0.27
C ALA A 138 17.47 -5.29 0.80
N ARG A 139 17.95 -5.64 2.01
CA ARG A 139 19.18 -5.10 2.59
C ARG A 139 20.42 -5.35 1.74
N LYS A 140 20.55 -6.57 1.20
CA LYS A 140 21.67 -6.92 0.29
C LYS A 140 21.68 -6.07 -0.98
N GLY A 141 20.51 -5.76 -1.52
CA GLY A 141 20.38 -4.93 -2.72
C GLY A 141 20.56 -3.43 -2.44
N LEU A 142 20.09 -2.93 -1.31
CA LEU A 142 20.11 -1.51 -0.96
C LEU A 142 21.42 -1.06 -0.26
N GLY A 143 22.09 -1.97 0.44
CA GLY A 143 23.27 -1.66 1.23
C GLY A 143 23.00 -0.98 2.59
N TYR A 144 21.74 -0.93 3.03
CA TYR A 144 21.34 -0.40 4.35
C TYR A 144 20.12 -1.16 4.91
N ASP A 145 20.00 -1.18 6.23
CA ASP A 145 19.01 -1.97 6.95
C ASP A 145 17.68 -1.25 7.14
N SER A 146 17.71 0.08 7.15
CA SER A 146 16.55 0.92 7.41
C SER A 146 16.65 2.26 6.70
N SER A 147 15.53 2.93 6.52
CA SER A 147 15.47 4.31 6.06
C SER A 147 14.34 5.07 6.74
N GLU A 148 14.40 6.37 6.65
CA GLU A 148 13.45 7.27 7.26
C GLU A 148 12.81 8.17 6.22
N GLN A 149 11.54 8.52 6.42
CA GLN A 149 10.78 9.39 5.55
C GLN A 149 10.02 10.41 6.37
N LEU A 150 10.22 11.68 6.06
CA LEU A 150 9.33 12.76 6.50
C LEU A 150 8.45 13.18 5.33
N GLN A 151 7.14 13.24 5.56
CA GLN A 151 6.16 13.61 4.54
C GLN A 151 5.26 14.73 5.08
N ILE A 152 5.13 15.80 4.31
CA ILE A 152 4.21 16.92 4.61
C ILE A 152 3.27 17.06 3.41
N MET A 153 1.97 17.04 3.66
CA MET A 153 0.93 17.06 2.62
C MET A 153 -0.14 18.10 2.94
N GLY A 154 -0.57 18.83 1.91
CA GLY A 154 -1.79 19.62 1.91
C GLY A 154 -2.90 18.89 1.16
N LEU A 155 -4.06 18.72 1.78
CA LEU A 155 -5.22 18.06 1.21
C LEU A 155 -6.33 19.11 1.03
N PHE A 156 -6.75 19.33 -0.22
CA PHE A 156 -7.81 20.28 -0.56
C PHE A 156 -9.01 19.53 -1.15
N LYS A 157 -10.21 19.94 -0.77
CA LYS A 157 -11.46 19.45 -1.34
C LYS A 157 -12.21 20.62 -1.96
N PHE A 158 -12.41 20.59 -3.25
CA PHE A 158 -13.21 21.53 -4.02
C PHE A 158 -14.66 21.08 -4.12
#